data_ba62abe8bff0e09b01ab5b0564af251a
#
_entry.id   ba62abe8bff0e09b01ab5b0564af251a
#
_cell.length_a   1.000
_cell.length_b   1.000
_cell.length_c   1.000
_cell.angle_alpha   90.00
_cell.angle_beta   90.00
_cell.angle_gamma   90.00
#
_symmetry.space_group_name_H-M   'P 1'
#
loop_
_entity.id
_entity.type
_entity.pdbx_description
1 polymer ?
#
loop_
_entity_poly.entity_id
_entity_poly.type
_entity_poly.pdbx_seq_one_letter_code
_entity_poly.pdbx_strand_id
1 'polypeptide(L)'
;VLLHIKNERRGRAMAKKRIAVLFGGASADHAASLHTAYSVLSSLPKEIEPLAIGITRAGRWLFYPGSYENIKDGSWEQDSDCCSCVISPDMTNKGVIKIISDGESTIHRIDAVFPVLHGKYGEDGRVQGLCKLAGLPVIGNDFAAAALCNDRRIMDLVLSDSNIKVIENVTLHRSEMNDMTAAIKKITGKLSFPIYTAPTSCSTSVGACRAENEKELEEAIKASFSHHPYIIAE
;
A
#
# COMPACT_ATOMS: atom_id res chain seq x y z
N VAL A 1 -18.39 -37.76 46.12
CA VAL A 1 -17.02 -37.23 46.08
C VAL A 1 -16.97 -36.12 45.05
N LEU A 2 -17.18 -34.86 45.52
CA LEU A 2 -17.10 -33.65 44.68
C LEU A 2 -15.67 -33.20 44.64
N LEU A 3 -15.04 -33.37 43.48
CA LEU A 3 -13.70 -32.81 43.20
C LEU A 3 -13.83 -31.31 42.94
N HIS A 4 -13.31 -30.52 43.85
CA HIS A 4 -13.08 -29.07 43.68
C HIS A 4 -11.99 -28.87 42.64
N ILE A 5 -12.35 -28.53 41.40
CA ILE A 5 -11.42 -27.99 40.41
C ILE A 5 -11.26 -26.50 40.76
N LYS A 6 -10.24 -26.17 41.53
CA LYS A 6 -9.79 -24.78 41.68
C LYS A 6 -9.30 -24.26 40.34
N ASN A 7 -10.06 -23.35 39.77
CA ASN A 7 -9.72 -22.63 38.57
C ASN A 7 -8.66 -21.57 38.89
N GLU A 8 -7.38 -21.99 38.96
CA GLU A 8 -6.26 -21.04 39.03
C GLU A 8 -5.96 -20.44 37.68
N ARG A 9 -6.84 -19.56 37.23
CA ARG A 9 -6.47 -18.55 36.24
C ARG A 9 -5.73 -17.42 36.97
N ARG A 10 -4.54 -17.72 37.51
CA ARG A 10 -3.60 -16.64 37.84
C ARG A 10 -3.22 -15.91 36.57
N GLY A 11 -3.49 -14.60 36.55
CA GLY A 11 -3.20 -13.71 35.45
C GLY A 11 -1.74 -13.73 35.04
N ARG A 12 -1.42 -14.56 34.06
CA ARG A 12 -0.21 -14.42 33.29
C ARG A 12 -0.41 -13.15 32.47
N ALA A 13 0.30 -12.06 32.84
CA ALA A 13 0.32 -10.87 32.01
C ALA A 13 0.57 -11.33 30.57
N MET A 14 -0.43 -11.12 29.69
CA MET A 14 -0.29 -11.54 28.29
C MET A 14 0.90 -10.76 27.73
N ALA A 15 1.88 -11.47 27.18
CA ALA A 15 3.00 -10.83 26.50
C ALA A 15 2.44 -9.88 25.45
N LYS A 16 2.95 -8.64 25.39
CA LYS A 16 2.53 -7.65 24.39
C LYS A 16 2.67 -8.23 22.99
N LYS A 17 1.72 -7.93 22.14
CA LYS A 17 1.80 -8.28 20.72
C LYS A 17 2.71 -7.28 20.00
N ARG A 18 3.70 -7.82 19.28
CA ARG A 18 4.62 -7.02 18.48
C ARG A 18 4.10 -6.81 17.08
N ILE A 19 3.86 -5.57 16.71
CA ILE A 19 3.34 -5.21 15.40
C ILE A 19 4.35 -4.32 14.67
N ALA A 20 4.83 -4.79 13.51
CA ALA A 20 5.63 -3.95 12.64
C ALA A 20 4.71 -2.96 11.92
N VAL A 21 4.89 -1.68 12.19
CA VAL A 21 4.18 -0.58 11.51
C VAL A 21 5.08 -0.07 10.40
N LEU A 22 4.69 -0.31 9.14
CA LEU A 22 5.44 0.14 7.97
C LEU A 22 4.93 1.49 7.51
N PHE A 23 5.83 2.46 7.29
CA PHE A 23 5.47 3.81 6.88
C PHE A 23 6.45 4.41 5.86
N GLY A 24 6.07 5.53 5.25
CA GLY A 24 6.84 6.20 4.21
C GLY A 24 6.58 5.60 2.83
N GLY A 25 7.61 5.02 2.21
CA GLY A 25 7.51 4.35 0.91
C GLY A 25 8.02 5.18 -0.27
N ALA A 26 8.42 4.49 -1.33
CA ALA A 26 8.90 5.09 -2.58
C ALA A 26 7.72 5.48 -3.51
N SER A 27 6.79 6.26 -3.00
CA SER A 27 5.60 6.73 -3.72
C SER A 27 5.44 8.24 -3.61
N ALA A 28 4.55 8.81 -4.41
CA ALA A 28 4.15 10.22 -4.32
C ALA A 28 3.50 10.51 -2.95
N ASP A 29 2.85 9.52 -2.36
CA ASP A 29 2.08 9.63 -1.12
C ASP A 29 2.92 9.43 0.16
N HIS A 30 4.26 9.46 0.03
CA HIS A 30 5.19 9.30 1.14
C HIS A 30 4.84 10.20 2.34
N ALA A 31 4.61 11.50 2.10
CA ALA A 31 4.29 12.44 3.16
C ALA A 31 2.95 12.11 3.86
N ALA A 32 1.94 11.68 3.10
CA ALA A 32 0.66 11.25 3.67
C ALA A 32 0.85 10.03 4.58
N SER A 33 1.72 9.09 4.18
CA SER A 33 2.05 7.93 5.00
C SER A 33 2.72 8.32 6.33
N LEU A 34 3.62 9.32 6.34
CA LEU A 34 4.25 9.80 7.58
C LEU A 34 3.20 10.33 8.57
N HIS A 35 2.27 11.17 8.10
CA HIS A 35 1.20 11.71 8.95
C HIS A 35 0.27 10.63 9.50
N THR A 36 -0.12 9.66 8.66
CA THR A 36 -0.97 8.56 9.08
C THR A 36 -0.25 7.67 10.08
N ALA A 37 1.03 7.38 9.85
CA ALA A 37 1.85 6.56 10.75
C ALA A 37 2.00 7.20 12.14
N TYR A 38 2.25 8.50 12.20
CA TYR A 38 2.25 9.24 13.45
C TYR A 38 0.94 9.06 14.22
N SER A 39 -0.19 9.22 13.54
CA SER A 39 -1.51 9.08 14.16
C SER A 39 -1.77 7.65 14.66
N VAL A 40 -1.41 6.65 13.85
CA VAL A 40 -1.53 5.23 14.21
C VAL A 40 -0.65 4.90 15.41
N LEU A 41 0.65 5.18 15.34
CA LEU A 41 1.62 4.85 16.40
C LEU A 41 1.29 5.52 17.73
N SER A 42 0.81 6.78 17.68
CA SER A 42 0.40 7.53 18.87
C SER A 42 -0.90 7.03 19.51
N SER A 43 -1.72 6.28 18.76
CA SER A 43 -3.04 5.80 19.19
C SER A 43 -3.06 4.31 19.54
N LEU A 44 -1.96 3.60 19.38
CA LEU A 44 -1.91 2.16 19.68
C LEU A 44 -2.15 1.88 21.16
N PRO A 45 -2.92 0.81 21.48
CA PRO A 45 -3.13 0.38 22.87
C PRO A 45 -1.81 -0.03 23.56
N LYS A 46 -1.75 0.09 24.86
CA LYS A 46 -0.55 -0.27 25.66
C LYS A 46 -0.18 -1.75 25.61
N GLU A 47 -1.09 -2.60 25.20
CA GLU A 47 -0.94 -4.04 24.98
C GLU A 47 -0.17 -4.35 23.68
N ILE A 48 -0.02 -3.37 22.80
CA ILE A 48 0.76 -3.47 21.57
C ILE A 48 2.17 -2.91 21.81
N GLU A 49 3.17 -3.62 21.33
CA GLU A 49 4.55 -3.16 21.21
C GLU A 49 4.81 -2.88 19.72
N PRO A 50 4.75 -1.61 19.27
CA PRO A 50 5.02 -1.31 17.88
C PRO A 50 6.51 -1.34 17.57
N LEU A 51 6.85 -1.89 16.40
CA LEU A 51 8.15 -1.72 15.77
C LEU A 51 7.95 -0.80 14.57
N ALA A 52 8.43 0.43 14.68
CA ALA A 52 8.33 1.41 13.61
C ALA A 52 9.39 1.12 12.53
N ILE A 53 8.95 0.90 11.30
CA ILE A 53 9.80 0.61 10.15
C ILE A 53 9.49 1.64 9.06
N GLY A 54 10.44 2.54 8.86
CA GLY A 54 10.35 3.55 7.83
C GLY A 54 10.94 3.06 6.51
N ILE A 55 10.26 3.36 5.42
CA ILE A 55 10.75 3.13 4.07
C ILE A 55 11.02 4.49 3.46
N THR A 56 12.27 4.79 3.13
CA THR A 56 12.66 6.06 2.55
C THR A 56 12.09 6.22 1.13
N ARG A 57 12.16 7.43 0.57
CA ARG A 57 11.79 7.67 -0.83
C ARG A 57 12.65 6.89 -1.83
N ALA A 58 13.88 6.55 -1.44
CA ALA A 58 14.77 5.70 -2.23
C ALA A 58 14.49 4.19 -2.06
N GLY A 59 13.51 3.81 -1.23
CA GLY A 59 13.13 2.43 -0.98
C GLY A 59 13.99 1.69 0.05
N ARG A 60 14.83 2.39 0.84
CA ARG A 60 15.57 1.77 1.94
C ARG A 60 14.64 1.52 3.12
N TRP A 61 14.77 0.36 3.74
CA TRP A 61 14.00 -0.03 4.92
C TRP A 61 14.84 0.19 6.16
N LEU A 62 14.34 0.99 7.08
CA LEU A 62 15.02 1.36 8.32
C LEU A 62 14.13 1.06 9.52
N PHE A 63 14.69 0.36 10.50
CA PHE A 63 14.09 0.30 11.83
C PHE A 63 14.31 1.65 12.51
N TYR A 64 13.26 2.22 13.04
CA TYR A 64 13.27 3.52 13.70
C TYR A 64 12.86 3.40 15.17
N PRO A 65 13.79 3.61 16.11
CA PRO A 65 13.51 3.52 17.55
C PRO A 65 13.12 4.86 18.20
N GLY A 66 13.19 5.97 17.46
CA GLY A 66 13.06 7.32 17.99
C GLY A 66 11.63 7.80 18.24
N SER A 67 11.47 9.11 18.44
CA SER A 67 10.18 9.75 18.71
C SER A 67 9.26 9.75 17.48
N TYR A 68 7.97 9.45 17.67
CA TYR A 68 6.99 9.48 16.57
C TYR A 68 6.77 10.89 16.00
N GLU A 69 7.06 11.94 16.76
CA GLU A 69 7.00 13.33 16.25
C GLU A 69 7.95 13.53 15.05
N ASN A 70 9.14 12.93 15.10
CA ASN A 70 10.10 13.00 14.01
C ASN A 70 9.63 12.25 12.75
N ILE A 71 8.71 11.29 12.89
CA ILE A 71 8.07 10.65 11.74
C ILE A 71 7.20 11.68 11.03
N LYS A 72 6.40 12.43 11.79
CA LYS A 72 5.45 13.40 11.25
C LYS A 72 6.11 14.51 10.43
N ASP A 73 7.25 15.02 10.86
CA ASP A 73 7.98 16.10 10.19
C ASP A 73 9.02 15.60 9.17
N GLY A 74 9.23 14.28 9.11
CA GLY A 74 10.15 13.63 8.18
C GLY A 74 11.62 13.60 8.63
N SER A 75 11.95 14.10 9.82
CA SER A 75 13.34 14.12 10.34
C SER A 75 13.84 12.75 10.80
N TRP A 76 12.95 11.75 10.90
CA TRP A 76 13.27 10.39 11.31
C TRP A 76 14.38 9.72 10.50
N GLU A 77 14.53 10.07 9.21
CA GLU A 77 15.54 9.48 8.32
C GLU A 77 16.98 9.88 8.69
N GLN A 78 17.15 10.99 9.41
CA GLN A 78 18.45 11.51 9.86
C GLN A 78 18.82 11.05 11.28
N ASP A 79 17.94 10.31 11.95
CA ASP A 79 18.20 9.79 13.29
C ASP A 79 19.36 8.77 13.25
N SER A 80 20.39 9.01 14.08
CA SER A 80 21.58 8.16 14.16
C SER A 80 21.30 6.74 14.63
N ASP A 81 20.19 6.54 15.34
CA ASP A 81 19.79 5.25 15.88
C ASP A 81 19.00 4.41 14.84
N CYS A 82 18.73 4.97 13.67
CA CYS A 82 18.18 4.23 12.55
C CYS A 82 19.14 3.16 12.05
N CYS A 83 18.66 1.94 11.91
CA CYS A 83 19.45 0.87 11.32
C CYS A 83 18.71 0.17 10.18
N SER A 84 19.45 -0.37 9.22
CA SER A 84 18.87 -1.11 8.09
C SER A 84 18.15 -2.37 8.60
N CYS A 85 16.97 -2.63 8.05
CA CYS A 85 16.19 -3.80 8.42
C CYS A 85 15.55 -4.47 7.21
N VAL A 86 15.08 -5.69 7.39
CA VAL A 86 14.37 -6.46 6.37
C VAL A 86 13.36 -7.39 7.03
N ILE A 87 12.19 -7.54 6.41
CA ILE A 87 11.30 -8.66 6.70
C ILE A 87 11.80 -9.84 5.87
N SER A 88 12.27 -10.89 6.54
CA SER A 88 12.72 -12.09 5.84
C SER A 88 11.53 -12.82 5.20
N PRO A 89 11.57 -13.13 3.91
CA PRO A 89 10.54 -13.95 3.26
C PRO A 89 10.60 -15.42 3.67
N ASP A 90 11.64 -15.84 4.39
CA ASP A 90 11.83 -17.21 4.85
C ASP A 90 10.88 -17.52 6.02
N MET A 91 9.88 -18.36 5.77
CA MET A 91 8.87 -18.77 6.76
C MET A 91 9.47 -19.50 7.97
N THR A 92 10.68 -20.08 7.86
CA THR A 92 11.33 -20.76 8.97
C THR A 92 11.75 -19.78 10.07
N ASN A 93 11.93 -18.51 9.73
CA ASN A 93 12.16 -17.42 10.66
C ASN A 93 10.90 -17.03 11.46
N LYS A 94 9.74 -17.59 11.13
CA LYS A 94 8.45 -17.40 11.85
C LYS A 94 8.10 -15.94 12.10
N GLY A 95 8.22 -15.12 11.07
CA GLY A 95 7.86 -13.72 11.17
C GLY A 95 8.89 -12.89 11.92
N VAL A 96 10.14 -13.00 11.55
CA VAL A 96 11.24 -12.29 12.17
C VAL A 96 11.67 -11.12 11.30
N ILE A 97 11.83 -9.94 11.89
CA ILE A 97 12.53 -8.83 11.27
C ILE A 97 14.01 -8.95 11.59
N LYS A 98 14.83 -8.97 10.56
CA LYS A 98 16.29 -8.95 10.72
C LYS A 98 16.75 -7.49 10.68
N ILE A 99 17.28 -7.02 11.81
CA ILE A 99 17.87 -5.69 11.95
C ILE A 99 19.38 -5.85 11.80
N ILE A 100 19.97 -5.06 10.93
CA ILE A 100 21.40 -5.09 10.63
C ILE A 100 21.97 -3.74 11.08
N SER A 101 22.86 -3.75 12.08
CA SER A 101 23.59 -2.59 12.56
C SER A 101 25.05 -2.97 12.73
N ASP A 102 25.97 -2.14 12.22
CA ASP A 102 27.43 -2.29 12.37
C ASP A 102 27.99 -3.68 12.02
N GLY A 103 27.34 -4.37 11.07
CA GLY A 103 27.72 -5.74 10.68
C GLY A 103 27.15 -6.84 11.57
N GLU A 104 26.50 -6.49 12.67
CA GLU A 104 25.77 -7.44 13.51
C GLU A 104 24.27 -7.44 13.12
N SER A 105 23.63 -8.60 13.23
CA SER A 105 22.20 -8.72 12.99
C SER A 105 21.48 -9.20 14.25
N THR A 106 20.43 -8.50 14.61
CA THR A 106 19.50 -8.92 15.65
C THR A 106 18.18 -9.34 15.02
N ILE A 107 17.51 -10.29 15.68
CA ILE A 107 16.26 -10.84 15.17
C ILE A 107 15.13 -10.44 16.12
N HIS A 108 14.18 -9.70 15.62
CA HIS A 108 12.97 -9.33 16.34
C HIS A 108 11.78 -10.11 15.80
N ARG A 109 11.19 -10.96 16.63
CA ARG A 109 9.95 -11.65 16.26
C ARG A 109 8.80 -10.67 16.28
N ILE A 110 7.93 -10.74 15.28
CA ILE A 110 6.70 -9.96 15.18
C ILE A 110 5.48 -10.87 15.05
N ASP A 111 4.34 -10.41 15.56
CA ASP A 111 3.07 -11.15 15.49
C ASP A 111 2.25 -10.78 14.26
N ALA A 112 2.40 -9.54 13.76
CA ALA A 112 1.71 -9.03 12.58
C ALA A 112 2.44 -7.84 11.96
N VAL A 113 2.06 -7.49 10.74
CA VAL A 113 2.51 -6.29 10.03
C VAL A 113 1.32 -5.37 9.79
N PHE A 114 1.48 -4.10 10.07
CA PHE A 114 0.51 -3.06 9.77
C PHE A 114 1.11 -2.09 8.74
N PRO A 115 0.84 -2.29 7.44
CA PRO A 115 1.27 -1.36 6.41
C PRO A 115 0.44 -0.07 6.49
N VAL A 116 1.10 1.03 6.84
CA VAL A 116 0.53 2.39 6.82
C VAL A 116 1.13 3.13 5.62
N LEU A 117 1.22 2.41 4.51
CA LEU A 117 1.78 2.87 3.25
C LEU A 117 0.64 3.29 2.32
N HIS A 118 0.85 4.37 1.59
CA HIS A 118 -0.10 4.84 0.58
C HIS A 118 0.51 4.77 -0.81
N GLY A 119 -0.34 4.47 -1.79
CA GLY A 119 0.04 4.43 -3.17
C GLY A 119 0.86 3.21 -3.59
N LYS A 120 1.70 3.45 -4.58
CA LYS A 120 2.53 2.41 -5.19
C LYS A 120 3.40 1.69 -4.16
N TYR A 121 3.49 0.39 -4.27
CA TYR A 121 4.19 -0.56 -3.38
C TYR A 121 3.51 -0.81 -2.03
N GLY A 122 2.58 0.03 -1.58
CA GLY A 122 1.86 -0.15 -0.32
C GLY A 122 0.47 -0.75 -0.48
N GLU A 123 -0.26 -0.34 -1.52
CA GLU A 123 -1.66 -0.69 -1.76
C GLU A 123 -1.86 -1.71 -2.90
N ASP A 124 -0.80 -2.05 -3.62
CA ASP A 124 -0.82 -2.86 -4.83
C ASP A 124 -0.56 -4.36 -4.62
N GLY A 125 -0.60 -4.82 -3.38
CA GLY A 125 -0.41 -6.23 -3.01
C GLY A 125 1.04 -6.67 -2.78
N ARG A 126 2.05 -5.85 -3.13
CA ARG A 126 3.47 -6.25 -3.03
C ARG A 126 3.93 -6.45 -1.59
N VAL A 127 3.64 -5.51 -0.71
CA VAL A 127 3.96 -5.63 0.73
C VAL A 127 3.17 -6.77 1.36
N GLN A 128 1.89 -6.89 1.02
CA GLN A 128 1.03 -7.98 1.46
C GLN A 128 1.55 -9.34 1.01
N GLY A 129 2.05 -9.43 -0.24
CA GLY A 129 2.68 -10.62 -0.79
C GLY A 129 3.98 -11.00 -0.08
N LEU A 130 4.85 -10.02 0.22
CA LEU A 130 6.05 -10.23 1.03
C LEU A 130 5.70 -10.80 2.41
N CYS A 131 4.70 -10.21 3.09
CA CYS A 131 4.25 -10.69 4.39
C CYS A 131 3.66 -12.11 4.31
N LYS A 132 2.92 -12.41 3.24
CA LYS A 132 2.37 -13.75 3.01
C LYS A 132 3.48 -14.79 2.82
N LEU A 133 4.53 -14.47 2.06
CA LEU A 133 5.73 -15.31 1.91
C LEU A 133 6.44 -15.53 3.24
N ALA A 134 6.53 -14.50 4.08
CA ALA A 134 7.11 -14.56 5.42
C ALA A 134 6.25 -15.30 6.46
N GLY A 135 5.02 -15.71 6.10
CA GLY A 135 4.08 -16.31 7.03
C GLY A 135 3.55 -15.34 8.09
N LEU A 136 3.55 -14.05 7.79
CA LEU A 136 3.12 -12.97 8.69
C LEU A 136 1.69 -12.53 8.39
N PRO A 137 0.82 -12.45 9.41
CA PRO A 137 -0.47 -11.78 9.28
C PRO A 137 -0.29 -10.29 8.92
N VAL A 138 -1.15 -9.80 8.03
CA VAL A 138 -1.23 -8.37 7.65
C VAL A 138 -2.50 -7.78 8.21
N ILE A 139 -2.38 -6.61 8.82
CA ILE A 139 -3.53 -5.81 9.24
C ILE A 139 -3.94 -4.99 8.02
N GLY A 140 -5.01 -5.40 7.36
CA GLY A 140 -5.50 -4.82 6.10
C GLY A 140 -5.99 -5.89 5.13
N ASN A 141 -6.03 -5.55 3.85
CA ASN A 141 -6.50 -6.44 2.79
C ASN A 141 -5.50 -7.57 2.49
N ASP A 142 -6.01 -8.70 1.99
CA ASP A 142 -5.16 -9.74 1.43
C ASP A 142 -4.48 -9.25 0.13
N PHE A 143 -3.33 -9.86 -0.19
CA PHE A 143 -2.52 -9.47 -1.36
C PHE A 143 -3.32 -9.58 -2.68
N ALA A 144 -4.18 -10.58 -2.83
CA ALA A 144 -4.98 -10.77 -4.03
C ALA A 144 -6.02 -9.65 -4.19
N ALA A 145 -6.72 -9.29 -3.11
CA ALA A 145 -7.69 -8.20 -3.11
C ALA A 145 -6.99 -6.85 -3.35
N ALA A 146 -5.84 -6.60 -2.70
CA ALA A 146 -5.08 -5.37 -2.90
C ALA A 146 -4.61 -5.23 -4.36
N ALA A 147 -4.03 -6.28 -4.95
CA ALA A 147 -3.55 -6.26 -6.33
C ALA A 147 -4.69 -6.08 -7.35
N LEU A 148 -5.83 -6.76 -7.13
CA LEU A 148 -7.00 -6.68 -7.98
C LEU A 148 -7.60 -5.27 -7.95
N CYS A 149 -7.86 -4.73 -6.77
CA CYS A 149 -8.49 -3.43 -6.60
C CYS A 149 -7.58 -2.26 -7.03
N ASN A 150 -6.25 -2.48 -7.08
CA ASN A 150 -5.32 -1.46 -7.53
C ASN A 150 -5.36 -1.25 -9.06
N ASP A 151 -5.76 -2.24 -9.86
CA ASP A 151 -5.98 -2.08 -11.29
C ASP A 151 -7.48 -1.98 -11.59
N ARG A 152 -7.96 -0.77 -11.83
CA ARG A 152 -9.36 -0.47 -12.06
C ARG A 152 -9.98 -1.27 -13.18
N ARG A 153 -9.21 -1.56 -14.20
CA ARG A 153 -9.63 -2.38 -15.36
C ARG A 153 -9.99 -3.81 -14.93
N ILE A 154 -9.16 -4.42 -14.05
CA ILE A 154 -9.39 -5.77 -13.52
C ILE A 154 -10.53 -5.74 -12.49
N MET A 155 -10.52 -4.73 -11.62
CA MET A 155 -11.57 -4.54 -10.62
C MET A 155 -12.94 -4.43 -11.27
N ASP A 156 -13.10 -3.61 -12.30
CA ASP A 156 -14.37 -3.39 -12.98
C ASP A 156 -14.90 -4.68 -13.65
N LEU A 157 -14.01 -5.51 -14.22
CA LEU A 157 -14.39 -6.82 -14.78
C LEU A 157 -14.96 -7.75 -13.70
N VAL A 158 -14.29 -7.85 -12.53
CA VAL A 158 -14.73 -8.71 -11.44
C VAL A 158 -16.03 -8.22 -10.81
N LEU A 159 -16.17 -6.89 -10.62
CA LEU A 159 -17.39 -6.30 -10.08
C LEU A 159 -18.56 -6.51 -11.02
N SER A 160 -18.37 -6.33 -12.33
CA SER A 160 -19.41 -6.54 -13.35
C SER A 160 -19.88 -8.00 -13.39
N ASP A 161 -18.95 -8.97 -13.31
CA ASP A 161 -19.28 -10.40 -13.23
C ASP A 161 -20.07 -10.74 -11.98
N SER A 162 -19.82 -10.01 -10.89
CA SER A 162 -20.54 -10.14 -9.61
C SER A 162 -21.87 -9.37 -9.58
N ASN A 163 -22.37 -8.87 -10.70
CA ASN A 163 -23.57 -8.04 -10.82
C ASN A 163 -23.53 -6.72 -10.01
N ILE A 164 -22.34 -6.22 -9.73
CA ILE A 164 -22.15 -4.92 -9.12
C ILE A 164 -22.01 -3.89 -10.23
N LYS A 165 -22.86 -2.86 -10.22
CA LYS A 165 -22.86 -1.81 -11.23
C LYS A 165 -21.56 -1.01 -11.15
N VAL A 166 -20.84 -0.93 -12.26
CA VAL A 166 -19.65 -0.08 -12.45
C VAL A 166 -19.99 1.09 -13.36
N ILE A 167 -19.17 2.15 -13.30
CA ILE A 167 -19.28 3.29 -14.22
C ILE A 167 -18.90 2.81 -15.62
N GLU A 168 -19.67 3.22 -16.62
CA GLU A 168 -19.35 2.93 -18.02
C GLU A 168 -18.01 3.56 -18.38
N ASN A 169 -17.13 2.75 -18.96
CA ASN A 169 -15.78 3.18 -19.28
C ASN A 169 -15.24 2.56 -20.57
N VAL A 170 -14.15 3.14 -21.04
CA VAL A 170 -13.35 2.64 -22.16
C VAL A 170 -11.90 2.55 -21.72
N THR A 171 -11.36 1.35 -21.76
CA THR A 171 -9.93 1.14 -21.50
C THR A 171 -9.14 1.24 -22.81
N LEU A 172 -8.00 1.94 -22.76
CA LEU A 172 -7.03 2.02 -23.84
C LEU A 172 -5.66 1.48 -23.35
N HIS A 173 -4.93 0.84 -24.25
CA HIS A 173 -3.52 0.51 -24.10
C HIS A 173 -2.66 1.54 -24.84
N ARG A 174 -1.43 1.78 -24.38
CA ARG A 174 -0.51 2.78 -24.97
C ARG A 174 -0.25 2.58 -26.45
N SER A 175 -0.28 1.35 -26.98
CA SER A 175 -0.13 1.09 -28.40
C SER A 175 -1.26 1.71 -29.27
N GLU A 176 -2.42 2.00 -28.68
CA GLU A 176 -3.53 2.65 -29.40
C GLU A 176 -3.28 4.15 -29.66
N MET A 177 -2.25 4.75 -29.04
CA MET A 177 -1.78 6.10 -29.39
C MET A 177 -1.23 6.20 -30.83
N ASN A 178 -0.86 5.08 -31.46
CA ASN A 178 -0.39 5.07 -32.84
C ASN A 178 -1.49 5.50 -33.83
N ASP A 179 -2.76 5.35 -33.43
CA ASP A 179 -3.91 5.88 -34.15
C ASP A 179 -4.84 6.63 -33.17
N MET A 180 -4.46 7.87 -32.88
CA MET A 180 -5.19 8.71 -31.95
C MET A 180 -6.62 8.96 -32.37
N THR A 181 -6.87 9.08 -33.69
CA THR A 181 -8.21 9.27 -34.22
C THR A 181 -9.11 8.08 -33.91
N ALA A 182 -8.62 6.87 -34.11
CA ALA A 182 -9.35 5.64 -33.72
C ALA A 182 -9.58 5.55 -32.23
N ALA A 183 -8.58 5.92 -31.42
CA ALA A 183 -8.68 5.92 -29.95
C ALA A 183 -9.76 6.88 -29.45
N ILE A 184 -9.78 8.12 -29.97
CA ILE A 184 -10.81 9.12 -29.65
C ILE A 184 -12.19 8.61 -30.07
N LYS A 185 -12.33 8.10 -31.28
CA LYS A 185 -13.60 7.56 -31.80
C LYS A 185 -14.10 6.37 -30.95
N LYS A 186 -13.20 5.54 -30.47
CA LYS A 186 -13.55 4.43 -29.57
C LYS A 186 -14.15 4.92 -28.25
N ILE A 187 -13.62 6.01 -27.69
CA ILE A 187 -14.12 6.63 -26.46
C ILE A 187 -15.45 7.35 -26.73
N THR A 188 -15.51 8.28 -27.70
CA THR A 188 -16.68 9.11 -27.96
C THR A 188 -17.85 8.33 -28.56
N GLY A 189 -17.60 7.13 -29.08
CA GLY A 189 -18.64 6.17 -29.50
C GLY A 189 -19.40 5.54 -28.34
N LYS A 190 -18.88 5.63 -27.12
CA LYS A 190 -19.51 5.12 -25.89
C LYS A 190 -19.81 6.20 -24.86
N LEU A 191 -18.95 7.19 -24.73
CA LEU A 191 -19.01 8.19 -23.67
C LEU A 191 -19.35 9.55 -24.22
N SER A 192 -20.05 10.37 -23.43
CA SER A 192 -20.37 11.77 -23.74
C SER A 192 -19.49 12.70 -22.89
N PHE A 193 -19.14 13.85 -23.46
CA PHE A 193 -18.41 14.88 -22.69
C PHE A 193 -19.25 15.45 -21.53
N PRO A 194 -18.63 15.83 -20.41
CA PRO A 194 -17.20 15.80 -20.14
C PRO A 194 -16.68 14.39 -19.89
N ILE A 195 -15.48 14.06 -20.41
CA ILE A 195 -14.83 12.76 -20.26
C ILE A 195 -13.62 12.91 -19.34
N TYR A 196 -13.47 12.00 -18.40
CA TYR A 196 -12.32 11.92 -17.53
C TYR A 196 -11.42 10.78 -17.97
N THR A 197 -10.12 11.03 -18.06
CA THR A 197 -9.12 9.98 -18.32
C THR A 197 -8.21 9.84 -17.10
N ALA A 198 -7.81 8.62 -16.78
CA ALA A 198 -6.87 8.35 -15.71
C ALA A 198 -6.06 7.08 -15.99
N PRO A 199 -4.83 6.95 -15.43
CA PRO A 199 -4.13 5.67 -15.37
C PRO A 199 -4.99 4.62 -14.67
N THR A 200 -4.96 3.36 -15.12
CA THR A 200 -5.77 2.29 -14.51
C THR A 200 -5.24 1.82 -13.17
N SER A 201 -3.97 2.08 -12.89
CA SER A 201 -3.29 1.72 -11.64
C SER A 201 -2.64 2.96 -11.05
N CYS A 202 -3.41 3.73 -10.31
CA CYS A 202 -2.92 4.91 -9.60
C CYS A 202 -3.79 5.11 -8.35
N SER A 203 -3.17 5.16 -7.19
CA SER A 203 -3.85 5.44 -5.92
C SER A 203 -4.15 6.93 -5.73
N THR A 204 -3.56 7.78 -6.55
CA THR A 204 -3.73 9.23 -6.53
C THR A 204 -4.27 9.73 -7.87
N SER A 205 -4.77 10.97 -7.87
CA SER A 205 -5.24 11.67 -9.09
C SER A 205 -4.11 12.02 -10.07
N VAL A 206 -2.91 11.48 -9.90
CA VAL A 206 -1.77 11.73 -10.79
C VAL A 206 -2.07 11.17 -12.18
N GLY A 207 -2.05 12.04 -13.18
CA GLY A 207 -2.37 11.69 -14.55
C GLY A 207 -3.87 11.62 -14.85
N ALA A 208 -4.75 11.97 -13.88
CA ALA A 208 -6.16 12.14 -14.14
C ALA A 208 -6.41 13.50 -14.81
N CYS A 209 -7.16 13.50 -15.91
CA CYS A 209 -7.47 14.70 -16.69
C CYS A 209 -8.95 14.71 -17.05
N ARG A 210 -9.54 15.91 -17.18
CA ARG A 210 -10.89 16.15 -17.65
C ARG A 210 -10.84 16.78 -19.03
N ALA A 211 -11.71 16.35 -19.93
CA ALA A 211 -11.82 16.85 -21.29
C ALA A 211 -13.27 17.23 -21.60
N GLU A 212 -13.47 18.38 -22.22
CA GLU A 212 -14.78 18.91 -22.66
C GLU A 212 -15.04 18.68 -24.15
N ASN A 213 -14.01 18.33 -24.92
CA ASN A 213 -14.06 18.14 -26.37
C ASN A 213 -12.94 17.20 -26.85
N GLU A 214 -12.96 16.78 -28.09
CA GLU A 214 -12.00 15.83 -28.67
C GLU A 214 -10.54 16.33 -28.62
N LYS A 215 -10.29 17.64 -28.77
CA LYS A 215 -8.94 18.20 -28.70
C LYS A 215 -8.37 18.06 -27.29
N GLU A 216 -9.14 18.41 -26.29
CA GLU A 216 -8.75 18.24 -24.89
C GLU A 216 -8.62 16.76 -24.52
N LEU A 217 -9.46 15.89 -25.09
CA LEU A 217 -9.39 14.45 -24.89
C LEU A 217 -8.08 13.87 -25.41
N GLU A 218 -7.59 14.33 -26.57
CA GLU A 218 -6.29 13.93 -27.09
C GLU A 218 -5.15 14.29 -26.13
N GLU A 219 -5.17 15.52 -25.59
CA GLU A 219 -4.17 15.97 -24.60
C GLU A 219 -4.27 15.17 -23.29
N ALA A 220 -5.47 14.90 -22.81
CA ALA A 220 -5.75 14.12 -21.62
C ALA A 220 -5.25 12.66 -21.75
N ILE A 221 -5.48 12.02 -22.90
CA ILE A 221 -4.98 10.68 -23.21
C ILE A 221 -3.45 10.64 -23.13
N LYS A 222 -2.77 11.60 -23.79
CA LYS A 222 -1.30 11.68 -23.77
C LYS A 222 -0.76 11.87 -22.34
N ALA A 223 -1.37 12.74 -21.55
CA ALA A 223 -1.00 13.00 -20.18
C ALA A 223 -1.17 11.75 -19.30
N SER A 224 -2.30 11.07 -19.40
CA SER A 224 -2.58 9.85 -18.63
C SER A 224 -1.59 8.71 -18.96
N PHE A 225 -1.26 8.54 -20.25
CA PHE A 225 -0.28 7.53 -20.68
C PHE A 225 1.17 7.80 -20.25
N SER A 226 1.51 9.02 -19.83
CA SER A 226 2.85 9.28 -19.30
C SER A 226 3.10 8.53 -17.99
N HIS A 227 2.06 8.12 -17.27
CA HIS A 227 2.13 7.50 -15.96
C HIS A 227 1.92 5.98 -15.97
N HIS A 228 1.16 5.43 -16.94
CA HIS A 228 0.85 4.00 -16.98
C HIS A 228 0.63 3.51 -18.41
N PRO A 229 0.90 2.22 -18.75
CA PRO A 229 0.64 1.66 -20.08
C PRO A 229 -0.85 1.47 -20.40
N TYR A 230 -1.73 1.49 -19.41
CA TYR A 230 -3.18 1.43 -19.58
C TYR A 230 -3.83 2.65 -18.95
N ILE A 231 -4.83 3.19 -19.63
CA ILE A 231 -5.70 4.25 -19.11
C ILE A 231 -7.16 3.84 -19.21
N ILE A 232 -7.98 4.47 -18.38
CA ILE A 232 -9.43 4.37 -18.41
C ILE A 232 -9.99 5.73 -18.73
N ALA A 233 -11.01 5.78 -19.60
CA ALA A 233 -11.83 6.95 -19.86
C ALA A 233 -13.25 6.68 -19.36
N GLU A 234 -13.86 7.64 -18.67
CA GLU A 234 -15.20 7.56 -18.09
C GLU A 234 -15.93 8.88 -18.12
#